data_028cb07d43a8d276f5e094a6ed95a4a3
#
_entry.id   028cb07d43a8d276f5e094a6ed95a4a3
#
_cell.length_a   1.000
_cell.length_b   1.000
_cell.length_c   1.000
_cell.angle_alpha   90.00
_cell.angle_beta   90.00
_cell.angle_gamma   90.00
#
_symmetry.space_group_name_H-M   'P 1'
#
loop_
_entity.id
_entity.type
_entity.pdbx_description
1 polymer ?
#
loop_
_entity_poly.entity_id
_entity_poly.type
_entity_poly.pdbx_seq_one_letter_code
_entity_poly.pdbx_strand_id
1 'polypeptide(L)'
;MRILHYIAHAREEDLLSQYLATLTPVQERMGAEVCLATKRDNVGEKIEHFRPHIVHIHTLWNWKSTQVEQLAKKQNCGIVISPHGQLDAFRCRQERKWRKRIAQLLYQRRMIVRADALLATDEREAKRLEQLAWNNHIDTIPNALLDTCTSPEEMGAMSLKLYQKVIDTRYAHYLSSDEHEMMGWLLHAAIDNMPSATLSSEQVGRLHTLEKEQWRRICLWADDESVMPMITKATQLLAIDAPLQENTPSVISRFPNEHPKPQDPLADSELTNASDSAKEKWQEILQDEAESLRKVVTLILNAHTLSHRKELSLHHLCDLYTAIKFLDYDEDQLKALLSRFSATGFGRRTVGWLGKKLLLTEGFMPLKPKRNPKIM
;
A
#
# COMPACT_ATOMS: atom_id res chain seq x y z
N MET A 1 12.50 8.33 14.61
CA MET A 1 11.33 7.40 14.61
C MET A 1 10.93 7.15 16.05
N ARG A 2 9.61 7.18 16.39
CA ARG A 2 9.13 6.89 17.76
C ARG A 2 8.55 5.47 17.80
N ILE A 3 9.04 4.63 18.73
CA ILE A 3 8.69 3.22 18.85
C ILE A 3 8.19 2.93 20.26
N LEU A 4 7.01 2.35 20.39
CA LEU A 4 6.52 1.85 21.67
C LEU A 4 6.57 0.32 21.66
N HIS A 5 7.40 -0.26 22.54
CA HIS A 5 7.42 -1.69 22.79
C HIS A 5 6.47 -2.05 23.92
N TYR A 6 5.60 -3.04 23.68
CA TYR A 6 4.68 -3.55 24.69
C TYR A 6 4.99 -4.98 25.07
N ILE A 7 5.20 -5.20 26.38
CA ILE A 7 5.30 -6.54 27.01
C ILE A 7 4.33 -6.64 28.18
N ALA A 8 3.75 -7.83 28.41
CA ALA A 8 2.82 -7.98 29.54
C ALA A 8 3.52 -7.87 30.90
N HIS A 9 4.72 -8.41 31.02
CA HIS A 9 5.50 -8.42 32.24
C HIS A 9 6.97 -8.14 31.93
N ALA A 10 7.57 -7.23 32.67
CA ALA A 10 9.02 -7.03 32.67
C ALA A 10 9.58 -7.69 33.95
N ARG A 11 10.39 -8.74 33.77
CA ARG A 11 11.15 -9.42 34.84
C ARG A 11 12.58 -9.58 34.34
N GLU A 12 13.56 -9.27 35.18
CA GLU A 12 14.99 -9.31 34.80
C GLU A 12 15.44 -10.69 34.31
N GLU A 13 14.87 -11.75 34.85
CA GLU A 13 15.19 -13.14 34.50
C GLU A 13 14.48 -13.62 33.21
N ASP A 14 13.54 -12.85 32.67
CA ASP A 14 12.76 -13.27 31.52
C ASP A 14 13.51 -12.96 30.21
N LEU A 15 13.67 -13.96 29.34
CA LEU A 15 14.35 -13.84 28.05
C LEU A 15 13.82 -12.68 27.20
N LEU A 16 12.50 -12.43 27.28
CA LEU A 16 11.87 -11.33 26.56
C LEU A 16 12.29 -9.95 27.09
N SER A 17 12.43 -9.83 28.41
CA SER A 17 12.94 -8.60 29.03
C SER A 17 14.41 -8.37 28.68
N GLN A 18 15.23 -9.42 28.64
CA GLN A 18 16.63 -9.35 28.20
C GLN A 18 16.72 -8.99 26.70
N TYR A 19 15.86 -9.55 25.87
CA TYR A 19 15.77 -9.19 24.45
C TYR A 19 15.52 -7.69 24.27
N LEU A 20 14.55 -7.13 24.99
CA LEU A 20 14.27 -5.69 24.92
C LEU A 20 15.38 -4.83 25.53
N ALA A 21 15.99 -5.28 26.61
CA ALA A 21 17.15 -4.60 27.22
C ALA A 21 18.37 -4.55 26.27
N THR A 22 18.47 -5.52 25.36
CA THR A 22 19.49 -5.54 24.30
C THR A 22 19.09 -4.69 23.11
N LEU A 23 17.84 -4.76 22.65
CA LEU A 23 17.37 -4.11 21.44
C LEU A 23 17.19 -2.59 21.61
N THR A 24 16.53 -2.16 22.70
CA THR A 24 16.11 -0.75 22.85
C THR A 24 17.28 0.24 22.88
N PRO A 25 18.41 -0.01 23.60
CA PRO A 25 19.54 0.93 23.58
C PRO A 25 20.21 1.03 22.21
N VAL A 26 20.18 -0.04 21.43
CA VAL A 26 20.72 -0.04 20.06
C VAL A 26 19.85 0.84 19.17
N GLN A 27 18.54 0.69 19.23
CA GLN A 27 17.60 1.51 18.46
C GLN A 27 17.74 3.00 18.81
N GLU A 28 17.94 3.33 20.10
CA GLU A 28 18.16 4.71 20.56
C GLU A 28 19.49 5.28 20.01
N ARG A 29 20.58 4.51 20.06
CA ARG A 29 21.87 4.92 19.46
C ARG A 29 21.76 5.17 17.95
N MET A 30 20.84 4.47 17.26
CA MET A 30 20.56 4.65 15.84
C MET A 30 19.53 5.77 15.56
N GLY A 31 19.19 6.60 16.55
CA GLY A 31 18.34 7.78 16.41
C GLY A 31 16.83 7.52 16.52
N ALA A 32 16.42 6.38 17.06
CA ALA A 32 15.02 6.18 17.42
C ALA A 32 14.74 6.70 18.85
N GLU A 33 13.50 7.17 19.07
CA GLU A 33 12.98 7.40 20.41
C GLU A 33 12.19 6.16 20.84
N VAL A 34 12.54 5.57 21.96
CA VAL A 34 11.95 4.30 22.40
C VAL A 34 11.19 4.47 23.71
N CYS A 35 9.98 3.91 23.78
CA CYS A 35 9.17 3.85 24.99
C CYS A 35 8.80 2.40 25.29
N LEU A 36 8.99 1.98 26.54
CA LEU A 36 8.56 0.66 27.02
C LEU A 36 7.25 0.77 27.79
N ALA A 37 6.30 -0.09 27.47
CA ALA A 37 5.02 -0.20 28.15
C ALA A 37 4.75 -1.63 28.61
N THR A 38 4.18 -1.76 29.80
CA THR A 38 3.78 -3.04 30.40
C THR A 38 2.30 -3.06 30.71
N LYS A 39 1.77 -4.19 31.14
CA LYS A 39 0.35 -4.28 31.55
C LYS A 39 -0.01 -3.42 32.78
N ARG A 40 0.98 -2.93 33.52
CA ARG A 40 0.77 -2.05 34.70
C ARG A 40 0.57 -0.60 34.30
N ASP A 41 1.04 -0.23 33.11
CA ASP A 41 0.94 1.11 32.57
C ASP A 41 -0.45 1.42 32.03
N ASN A 42 -0.82 2.70 32.02
CA ASN A 42 -1.92 3.21 31.19
C ASN A 42 -1.40 3.39 29.76
N VAL A 43 -1.48 2.30 28.96
CA VAL A 43 -0.92 2.28 27.61
C VAL A 43 -1.63 3.30 26.71
N GLY A 44 -2.93 3.60 26.96
CA GLY A 44 -3.67 4.61 26.20
C GLY A 44 -3.03 5.98 26.33
N GLU A 45 -2.76 6.42 27.56
CA GLU A 45 -2.06 7.69 27.83
C GLU A 45 -0.65 7.71 27.24
N LYS A 46 0.10 6.59 27.35
CA LYS A 46 1.44 6.51 26.75
C LYS A 46 1.38 6.68 25.24
N ILE A 47 0.45 6.04 24.53
CA ILE A 47 0.29 6.17 23.08
C ILE A 47 -0.10 7.63 22.74
N GLU A 48 -1.02 8.23 23.48
CA GLU A 48 -1.50 9.57 23.21
C GLU A 48 -0.41 10.65 23.40
N HIS A 49 0.38 10.56 24.48
CA HIS A 49 1.44 11.52 24.77
C HIS A 49 2.69 11.28 23.92
N PHE A 50 3.15 10.03 23.80
CA PHE A 50 4.35 9.69 23.06
C PHE A 50 4.14 9.72 21.53
N ARG A 51 2.90 9.51 21.07
CA ARG A 51 2.52 9.47 19.63
C ARG A 51 3.47 8.59 18.81
N PRO A 52 3.56 7.29 19.12
CA PRO A 52 4.49 6.40 18.45
C PRO A 52 4.12 6.25 16.97
N HIS A 53 5.14 6.16 16.12
CA HIS A 53 4.93 5.74 14.72
C HIS A 53 4.67 4.23 14.66
N ILE A 54 5.32 3.46 15.53
CA ILE A 54 5.23 2.00 15.63
C ILE A 54 4.85 1.59 17.05
N VAL A 55 3.91 0.67 17.16
CA VAL A 55 3.65 -0.10 18.39
C VAL A 55 4.03 -1.56 18.13
N HIS A 56 5.10 -2.02 18.81
CA HIS A 56 5.60 -3.38 18.70
C HIS A 56 5.13 -4.22 19.89
N ILE A 57 4.33 -5.24 19.65
CA ILE A 57 3.71 -6.08 20.67
C ILE A 57 4.46 -7.41 20.76
N HIS A 58 5.06 -7.70 21.94
CA HIS A 58 5.87 -8.90 22.16
C HIS A 58 5.16 -9.99 22.96
N THR A 59 3.99 -9.73 23.51
CA THR A 59 3.26 -10.71 24.31
C THR A 59 1.91 -11.03 23.71
N LEU A 60 1.69 -12.32 23.44
CA LEU A 60 0.42 -12.85 22.96
C LEU A 60 -0.40 -13.48 24.11
N TRP A 61 -1.57 -13.98 23.81
CA TRP A 61 -2.49 -14.67 24.74
C TRP A 61 -2.93 -13.86 25.95
N ASN A 62 -2.80 -12.52 25.84
CA ASN A 62 -3.22 -11.58 26.86
C ASN A 62 -4.26 -10.61 26.29
N TRP A 63 -5.37 -10.44 26.97
CA TRP A 63 -6.42 -9.50 26.58
C TRP A 63 -5.91 -8.06 26.44
N LYS A 64 -4.99 -7.64 27.30
CA LYS A 64 -4.39 -6.30 27.22
C LYS A 64 -3.60 -6.08 25.94
N SER A 65 -2.92 -7.09 25.40
CA SER A 65 -2.23 -6.98 24.10
C SER A 65 -3.21 -6.64 22.98
N THR A 66 -4.41 -7.22 23.01
CA THR A 66 -5.48 -6.89 22.04
C THR A 66 -6.01 -5.46 22.24
N GLN A 67 -6.12 -5.00 23.50
CA GLN A 67 -6.49 -3.59 23.77
C GLN A 67 -5.42 -2.63 23.26
N VAL A 68 -4.14 -2.96 23.43
CA VAL A 68 -3.02 -2.17 22.91
C VAL A 68 -3.08 -2.08 21.38
N GLU A 69 -3.31 -3.19 20.69
CA GLU A 69 -3.52 -3.20 19.23
C GLU A 69 -4.65 -2.27 18.81
N GLN A 70 -5.79 -2.34 19.51
CA GLN A 70 -6.95 -1.50 19.19
C GLN A 70 -6.68 -0.02 19.43
N LEU A 71 -5.97 0.33 20.51
CA LEU A 71 -5.57 1.71 20.80
C LEU A 71 -4.57 2.23 19.77
N ALA A 72 -3.54 1.43 19.43
CA ALA A 72 -2.57 1.76 18.40
C ALA A 72 -3.26 2.02 17.06
N LYS A 73 -4.22 1.17 16.69
CA LYS A 73 -4.99 1.34 15.45
C LYS A 73 -5.83 2.61 15.44
N LYS A 74 -6.47 2.96 16.56
CA LYS A 74 -7.24 4.22 16.68
C LYS A 74 -6.36 5.46 16.50
N GLN A 75 -5.11 5.41 16.96
CA GLN A 75 -4.12 6.48 16.85
C GLN A 75 -3.29 6.38 15.55
N ASN A 76 -3.70 5.51 14.63
CA ASN A 76 -3.06 5.32 13.32
C ASN A 76 -1.58 4.91 13.38
N CYS A 77 -1.15 4.23 14.45
CA CYS A 77 0.20 3.71 14.59
C CYS A 77 0.39 2.45 13.71
N GLY A 78 1.61 2.23 13.20
CA GLY A 78 2.00 0.95 12.61
C GLY A 78 2.08 -0.13 13.70
N ILE A 79 1.61 -1.35 13.39
CA ILE A 79 1.52 -2.44 14.36
C ILE A 79 2.39 -3.59 13.91
N VAL A 80 3.42 -3.89 14.72
CA VAL A 80 4.30 -5.05 14.56
C VAL A 80 4.07 -6.01 15.71
N ILE A 81 4.05 -7.31 15.44
CA ILE A 81 3.86 -8.35 16.46
C ILE A 81 4.98 -9.37 16.36
N SER A 82 5.70 -9.59 17.48
CA SER A 82 6.67 -10.68 17.63
C SER A 82 6.09 -11.77 18.53
N PRO A 83 5.77 -12.95 17.99
CA PRO A 83 5.18 -14.03 18.77
C PRO A 83 6.14 -14.70 19.73
N HIS A 84 7.45 -14.69 19.47
CA HIS A 84 8.47 -15.35 20.30
C HIS A 84 8.13 -16.81 20.65
N GLY A 85 7.71 -17.61 19.64
CA GLY A 85 7.30 -19.00 19.80
C GLY A 85 5.95 -19.23 20.52
N GLN A 86 5.23 -18.18 20.89
CA GLN A 86 3.95 -18.30 21.59
C GLN A 86 2.81 -18.84 20.73
N LEU A 87 2.98 -18.87 19.42
CA LEU A 87 2.00 -19.43 18.45
C LEU A 87 2.29 -20.89 18.11
N ASP A 88 3.26 -21.53 18.75
CA ASP A 88 3.56 -22.93 18.52
C ASP A 88 2.35 -23.81 18.85
N ALA A 89 1.95 -24.64 17.89
CA ALA A 89 0.82 -25.56 18.02
C ALA A 89 0.95 -26.52 19.23
N PHE A 90 2.20 -26.78 19.65
CA PHE A 90 2.51 -27.62 20.79
C PHE A 90 2.12 -26.95 22.12
N ARG A 91 2.40 -25.66 22.31
CA ARG A 91 1.97 -24.90 23.52
C ARG A 91 0.47 -24.73 23.59
N CYS A 92 -0.21 -24.62 22.44
CA CYS A 92 -1.68 -24.53 22.38
C CYS A 92 -2.39 -25.83 22.82
N ARG A 93 -1.72 -27.01 22.78
CA ARG A 93 -2.33 -28.30 23.15
C ARG A 93 -2.33 -28.61 24.63
N GLN A 94 -1.47 -28.00 25.42
CA GLN A 94 -1.29 -28.37 26.84
C GLN A 94 -2.31 -27.83 27.85
N GLU A 95 -3.16 -26.84 27.48
CA GLU A 95 -4.14 -26.26 28.41
C GLU A 95 -5.56 -26.81 28.25
N ARG A 96 -6.13 -27.37 29.33
CA ARG A 96 -7.39 -28.16 29.37
C ARG A 96 -8.72 -27.40 29.22
N LYS A 97 -8.78 -26.08 29.07
CA LYS A 97 -10.04 -25.29 29.05
C LYS A 97 -10.46 -24.85 27.65
N TRP A 98 -11.07 -25.74 26.88
CA TRP A 98 -11.39 -25.54 25.46
C TRP A 98 -12.27 -24.31 25.13
N ARG A 99 -13.25 -23.93 25.95
CA ARG A 99 -14.08 -22.74 25.70
C ARG A 99 -13.31 -21.45 25.83
N LYS A 100 -12.39 -21.35 26.79
CA LYS A 100 -11.51 -20.21 26.98
C LYS A 100 -10.51 -20.10 25.83
N ARG A 101 -10.10 -21.23 25.27
CA ARG A 101 -9.24 -21.33 24.08
C ARG A 101 -9.90 -20.81 22.81
N ILE A 102 -11.17 -21.15 22.55
CA ILE A 102 -11.87 -20.67 21.36
C ILE A 102 -11.99 -19.14 21.39
N ALA A 103 -12.41 -18.58 22.52
CA ALA A 103 -12.48 -17.12 22.66
C ALA A 103 -11.10 -16.47 22.52
N GLN A 104 -10.07 -17.02 23.17
CA GLN A 104 -8.70 -16.53 23.05
C GLN A 104 -8.17 -16.64 21.61
N LEU A 105 -8.43 -17.74 20.92
CA LEU A 105 -8.04 -17.95 19.54
C LEU A 105 -8.69 -16.91 18.61
N LEU A 106 -9.96 -16.60 18.82
CA LEU A 106 -10.69 -15.65 17.97
C LEU A 106 -10.13 -14.21 18.08
N TYR A 107 -9.92 -13.69 19.31
CA TYR A 107 -9.37 -12.34 19.44
C TYR A 107 -7.89 -12.28 19.09
N GLN A 108 -7.13 -13.36 19.38
CA GLN A 108 -5.73 -13.45 19.01
C GLN A 108 -5.54 -13.50 17.50
N ARG A 109 -6.30 -14.34 16.80
CA ARG A 109 -6.30 -14.36 15.34
C ARG A 109 -6.64 -13.00 14.76
N ARG A 110 -7.67 -12.33 15.31
CA ARG A 110 -8.06 -10.99 14.84
C ARG A 110 -6.92 -9.98 15.00
N MET A 111 -6.20 -10.02 16.11
CA MET A 111 -5.04 -9.14 16.37
C MET A 111 -3.93 -9.39 15.35
N ILE A 112 -3.58 -10.67 15.10
CA ILE A 112 -2.52 -11.06 14.17
C ILE A 112 -2.89 -10.70 12.72
N VAL A 113 -4.11 -10.99 12.28
CA VAL A 113 -4.60 -10.63 10.94
C VAL A 113 -4.54 -9.11 10.68
N ARG A 114 -4.65 -8.30 11.73
CA ARG A 114 -4.69 -6.84 11.64
C ARG A 114 -3.33 -6.17 11.80
N ALA A 115 -2.31 -6.93 12.21
CA ALA A 115 -0.96 -6.40 12.29
C ALA A 115 -0.44 -6.04 10.90
N ASP A 116 0.32 -4.96 10.82
CA ASP A 116 0.96 -4.54 9.58
C ASP A 116 2.15 -5.46 9.22
N ALA A 117 2.82 -6.04 10.23
CA ALA A 117 3.83 -7.07 10.04
C ALA A 117 3.93 -8.01 11.25
N LEU A 118 4.35 -9.24 10.99
CA LEU A 118 4.81 -10.20 12.00
C LEU A 118 6.33 -10.29 11.94
N LEU A 119 6.98 -10.34 13.10
CA LEU A 119 8.40 -10.51 13.22
C LEU A 119 8.72 -11.86 13.88
N ALA A 120 9.26 -12.79 13.08
CA ALA A 120 9.80 -14.04 13.56
C ALA A 120 11.24 -13.86 14.06
N THR A 121 11.61 -14.58 15.11
CA THR A 121 12.97 -14.55 15.68
C THR A 121 13.91 -15.59 15.10
N ASP A 122 13.38 -16.51 14.30
CA ASP A 122 14.13 -17.49 13.54
C ASP A 122 13.30 -18.04 12.35
N GLU A 123 13.98 -18.74 11.43
CA GLU A 123 13.36 -19.35 10.25
C GLU A 123 12.30 -20.43 10.58
N ARG A 124 12.42 -21.09 11.73
CA ARG A 124 11.45 -22.13 12.13
C ARG A 124 10.16 -21.47 12.59
N GLU A 125 10.25 -20.37 13.30
CA GLU A 125 9.10 -19.56 13.69
C GLU A 125 8.42 -18.96 12.44
N ALA A 126 9.20 -18.42 11.49
CA ALA A 126 8.68 -17.88 10.24
C ALA A 126 7.85 -18.92 9.45
N LYS A 127 8.40 -20.10 9.20
CA LYS A 127 7.70 -21.21 8.53
C LYS A 127 6.39 -21.61 9.24
N ARG A 128 6.34 -21.55 10.57
CA ARG A 128 5.13 -21.84 11.34
C ARG A 128 4.08 -20.75 11.19
N LEU A 129 4.49 -19.50 11.15
CA LEU A 129 3.62 -18.36 10.90
C LEU A 129 3.03 -18.42 9.49
N GLU A 130 3.83 -18.78 8.49
CA GLU A 130 3.37 -19.02 7.11
C GLU A 130 2.32 -20.14 7.06
N GLN A 131 2.57 -21.26 7.75
CA GLN A 131 1.62 -22.39 7.82
C GLN A 131 0.29 -22.04 8.49
N LEU A 132 0.29 -21.06 9.42
CA LEU A 132 -0.94 -20.57 10.04
C LEU A 132 -1.78 -19.73 9.06
N ALA A 133 -1.17 -19.13 8.05
CA ALA A 133 -1.81 -18.29 7.02
C ALA A 133 -2.76 -17.22 7.60
N TRP A 134 -2.42 -16.65 8.77
CA TRP A 134 -3.21 -15.60 9.40
C TRP A 134 -2.78 -14.21 8.96
N ASN A 135 -1.50 -14.07 8.62
CA ASN A 135 -0.91 -12.84 8.10
C ASN A 135 0.28 -13.24 7.20
N ASN A 136 0.35 -12.66 6.01
CA ASN A 136 1.37 -12.99 5.02
C ASN A 136 2.57 -12.02 5.10
N HIS A 137 2.49 -10.98 5.94
CA HIS A 137 3.55 -10.00 6.12
C HIS A 137 4.49 -10.47 7.24
N ILE A 138 5.35 -11.43 6.93
CA ILE A 138 6.28 -12.05 7.89
C ILE A 138 7.70 -11.66 7.50
N ASP A 139 8.40 -11.05 8.43
CA ASP A 139 9.85 -10.79 8.34
C ASP A 139 10.58 -11.59 9.41
N THR A 140 11.82 -11.99 9.14
CA THR A 140 12.66 -12.74 10.10
C THR A 140 13.84 -11.88 10.53
N ILE A 141 13.99 -11.67 11.83
CA ILE A 141 15.14 -11.00 12.44
C ILE A 141 15.66 -11.89 13.56
N PRO A 142 16.84 -12.50 13.38
CA PRO A 142 17.40 -13.38 14.39
C PRO A 142 17.58 -12.66 15.74
N ASN A 143 17.31 -13.37 16.82
CA ASN A 143 17.50 -12.84 18.15
C ASN A 143 18.99 -12.95 18.56
N ALA A 144 19.67 -11.83 18.67
CA ALA A 144 21.08 -11.74 19.02
C ALA A 144 21.47 -12.41 20.39
N LEU A 145 20.49 -12.70 21.25
CA LEU A 145 20.73 -13.46 22.48
C LEU A 145 20.80 -14.99 22.25
N LEU A 146 20.23 -15.47 21.14
CA LEU A 146 20.12 -16.89 20.84
C LEU A 146 20.92 -17.29 19.60
N ASP A 147 21.14 -16.33 18.70
CA ASP A 147 21.91 -16.50 17.48
C ASP A 147 23.28 -15.81 17.61
N THR A 148 24.35 -16.62 17.59
CA THR A 148 25.72 -16.12 17.72
C THR A 148 26.23 -15.43 16.45
N CYS A 149 25.52 -15.56 15.33
CA CYS A 149 25.90 -14.95 14.05
C CYS A 149 25.37 -13.51 13.90
N THR A 150 24.37 -13.14 14.69
CA THR A 150 23.72 -11.81 14.61
C THR A 150 24.15 -10.95 15.80
N SER A 151 24.72 -9.80 15.52
CA SER A 151 25.04 -8.82 16.56
C SER A 151 23.80 -8.02 17.03
N PRO A 152 23.81 -7.46 18.25
CA PRO A 152 22.75 -6.54 18.67
C PRO A 152 22.55 -5.35 17.73
N GLU A 153 23.63 -4.84 17.14
CA GLU A 153 23.62 -3.74 16.18
C GLU A 153 22.89 -4.14 14.88
N GLU A 154 23.17 -5.33 14.35
CA GLU A 154 22.48 -5.86 13.16
C GLU A 154 20.98 -6.09 13.46
N MET A 155 20.66 -6.71 14.60
CA MET A 155 19.27 -6.90 15.03
C MET A 155 18.53 -5.55 15.14
N GLY A 156 19.17 -4.53 15.70
CA GLY A 156 18.63 -3.17 15.80
C GLY A 156 18.39 -2.55 14.44
N ALA A 157 19.38 -2.60 13.54
CA ALA A 157 19.28 -2.05 12.20
C ALA A 157 18.17 -2.73 11.37
N MET A 158 18.08 -4.07 11.43
CA MET A 158 17.03 -4.83 10.76
C MET A 158 15.65 -4.48 11.29
N SER A 159 15.50 -4.30 12.61
CA SER A 159 14.23 -3.90 13.23
C SER A 159 13.79 -2.51 12.79
N LEU A 160 14.68 -1.53 12.73
CA LEU A 160 14.38 -0.18 12.24
C LEU A 160 14.02 -0.19 10.76
N LYS A 161 14.67 -1.03 9.96
CA LYS A 161 14.33 -1.21 8.54
C LYS A 161 12.92 -1.79 8.37
N LEU A 162 12.54 -2.80 9.17
CA LEU A 162 11.18 -3.33 9.19
C LEU A 162 10.16 -2.26 9.59
N TYR A 163 10.44 -1.49 10.64
CA TYR A 163 9.53 -0.43 11.07
C TYR A 163 9.36 0.65 10.01
N GLN A 164 10.44 1.03 9.32
CA GLN A 164 10.35 1.97 8.21
C GLN A 164 9.49 1.42 7.08
N LYS A 165 9.65 0.14 6.73
CA LYS A 165 8.80 -0.55 5.74
C LYS A 165 7.31 -0.51 6.12
N VAL A 166 7.00 -0.73 7.41
CA VAL A 166 5.62 -0.64 7.92
C VAL A 166 5.07 0.79 7.81
N ILE A 167 5.88 1.80 8.17
CA ILE A 167 5.49 3.21 8.04
C ILE A 167 5.23 3.56 6.57
N ASP A 168 6.14 3.17 5.69
CA ASP A 168 6.06 3.43 4.26
C ASP A 168 4.84 2.75 3.62
N THR A 169 4.54 1.51 4.01
CA THR A 169 3.34 0.80 3.57
C THR A 169 2.04 1.51 3.94
N ARG A 170 2.08 2.35 4.95
CA ARG A 170 0.94 3.16 5.41
C ARG A 170 0.89 4.56 4.79
N TYR A 171 1.71 4.85 3.80
CA TYR A 171 1.79 6.17 3.15
C TYR A 171 0.41 6.75 2.77
N ALA A 172 -0.51 5.91 2.30
CA ALA A 172 -1.85 6.32 1.89
C ALA A 172 -2.68 6.98 3.02
N HIS A 173 -2.39 6.68 4.29
CA HIS A 173 -3.04 7.32 5.44
C HIS A 173 -2.53 8.75 5.69
N TYR A 174 -1.37 9.07 5.19
CA TYR A 174 -0.71 10.36 5.42
C TYR A 174 -0.78 11.28 4.19
N LEU A 175 -1.26 10.77 3.04
CA LEU A 175 -1.45 11.58 1.83
C LEU A 175 -2.48 12.67 2.07
N SER A 176 -2.08 13.92 1.85
CA SER A 176 -2.96 15.08 1.87
C SER A 176 -3.76 15.22 0.57
N SER A 177 -4.81 16.04 0.58
CA SER A 177 -5.54 16.37 -0.65
C SER A 177 -4.64 17.06 -1.68
N ASP A 178 -3.69 17.85 -1.22
CA ASP A 178 -2.72 18.56 -2.06
C ASP A 178 -1.76 17.59 -2.74
N GLU A 179 -1.25 16.59 -2.01
CA GLU A 179 -0.39 15.55 -2.59
C GLU A 179 -1.13 14.72 -3.64
N HIS A 180 -2.43 14.48 -3.45
CA HIS A 180 -3.27 13.83 -4.47
C HIS A 180 -3.42 14.68 -5.74
N GLU A 181 -3.56 16.00 -5.60
CA GLU A 181 -3.62 16.90 -6.74
C GLU A 181 -2.27 16.98 -7.46
N MET A 182 -1.19 17.12 -6.71
CA MET A 182 0.17 17.22 -7.25
C MET A 182 0.58 15.95 -8.01
N MET A 183 0.21 14.76 -7.52
CA MET A 183 0.38 13.52 -8.27
C MET A 183 -0.37 13.58 -9.61
N GLY A 184 -1.60 14.06 -9.61
CA GLY A 184 -2.39 14.25 -10.84
C GLY A 184 -1.71 15.20 -11.83
N TRP A 185 -1.14 16.31 -11.38
CA TRP A 185 -0.39 17.25 -12.21
C TRP A 185 0.87 16.63 -12.80
N LEU A 186 1.64 15.89 -12.02
CA LEU A 186 2.82 15.18 -12.49
C LEU A 186 2.47 14.15 -13.56
N LEU A 187 1.45 13.32 -13.33
CA LEU A 187 1.00 12.34 -14.31
C LEU A 187 0.50 13.01 -15.59
N HIS A 188 -0.28 14.07 -15.48
CA HIS A 188 -0.76 14.84 -16.62
C HIS A 188 0.40 15.41 -17.45
N ALA A 189 1.38 16.03 -16.80
CA ALA A 189 2.57 16.56 -17.49
C ALA A 189 3.35 15.47 -18.23
N ALA A 190 3.48 14.27 -17.61
CA ALA A 190 4.17 13.14 -18.23
C ALA A 190 3.44 12.59 -19.47
N ILE A 191 2.09 12.54 -19.43
CA ILE A 191 1.26 12.04 -20.55
C ILE A 191 1.27 13.03 -21.69
N ASP A 192 0.96 14.28 -21.42
CA ASP A 192 0.81 15.31 -22.45
C ASP A 192 2.14 15.73 -23.10
N ASN A 193 3.23 15.45 -22.46
CA ASN A 193 4.57 15.76 -22.96
C ASN A 193 4.81 17.26 -23.31
N MET A 194 3.91 18.13 -22.84
CA MET A 194 3.94 19.60 -23.05
C MET A 194 3.54 20.34 -21.76
N PRO A 195 4.36 20.28 -20.71
CA PRO A 195 3.98 20.77 -19.38
C PRO A 195 3.67 22.28 -19.34
N SER A 196 4.36 23.09 -20.14
CA SER A 196 4.18 24.55 -20.16
C SER A 196 2.84 25.00 -20.75
N ALA A 197 2.15 24.14 -21.51
CA ALA A 197 0.83 24.44 -22.10
C ALA A 197 -0.34 23.96 -21.25
N THR A 198 -0.08 23.06 -20.27
CA THR A 198 -1.13 22.32 -19.57
C THR A 198 -1.21 22.61 -18.06
N LEU A 199 -0.11 23.03 -17.43
CA LEU A 199 -0.08 23.43 -16.03
C LEU A 199 0.15 24.93 -15.91
N SER A 200 -0.56 25.57 -14.98
CA SER A 200 -0.33 26.99 -14.66
C SER A 200 1.03 27.20 -13.96
N SER A 201 1.59 28.42 -14.06
CA SER A 201 2.81 28.76 -13.33
C SER A 201 2.69 28.59 -11.82
N GLU A 202 1.49 28.79 -11.26
CA GLU A 202 1.19 28.53 -9.85
C GLU A 202 1.30 27.04 -9.51
N GLN A 203 0.72 26.14 -10.33
CA GLN A 203 0.78 24.69 -10.13
C GLN A 203 2.23 24.21 -10.19
N VAL A 204 3.00 24.66 -11.17
CA VAL A 204 4.43 24.32 -11.28
C VAL A 204 5.19 24.86 -10.06
N GLY A 205 4.94 26.09 -9.63
CA GLY A 205 5.54 26.68 -8.42
C GLY A 205 5.27 25.85 -7.18
N ARG A 206 4.04 25.36 -6.99
CA ARG A 206 3.69 24.48 -5.86
C ARG A 206 4.44 23.13 -5.91
N LEU A 207 4.68 22.55 -7.08
CA LEU A 207 5.47 21.33 -7.22
C LEU A 207 6.94 21.55 -6.80
N HIS A 208 7.51 22.73 -7.07
CA HIS A 208 8.86 23.08 -6.62
C HIS A 208 8.98 23.29 -5.09
N THR A 209 7.89 23.53 -4.38
CA THR A 209 7.88 23.73 -2.93
C THR A 209 7.64 22.47 -2.12
N LEU A 210 7.52 21.30 -2.77
CA LEU A 210 7.31 20.03 -2.10
C LEU A 210 8.49 19.68 -1.18
N GLU A 211 8.17 19.36 0.08
CA GLU A 211 9.14 18.91 1.07
C GLU A 211 9.59 17.45 0.82
N LYS A 212 10.76 17.09 1.36
CA LYS A 212 11.34 15.74 1.23
C LYS A 212 10.36 14.63 1.65
N GLU A 213 9.60 14.82 2.73
CA GLU A 213 8.62 13.84 3.21
C GLU A 213 7.39 13.72 2.28
N GLN A 214 6.99 14.79 1.64
CA GLN A 214 5.93 14.79 0.64
C GLN A 214 6.38 14.04 -0.63
N TRP A 215 7.59 14.34 -1.11
CA TRP A 215 8.19 13.59 -2.21
C TRP A 215 8.30 12.10 -1.90
N ARG A 216 8.72 11.75 -0.67
CA ARG A 216 8.77 10.35 -0.26
C ARG A 216 7.42 9.67 -0.40
N ARG A 217 6.33 10.27 0.10
CA ARG A 217 4.98 9.70 -0.01
C ARG A 217 4.51 9.60 -1.46
N ILE A 218 4.78 10.61 -2.29
CA ILE A 218 4.45 10.60 -3.72
C ILE A 218 5.22 9.46 -4.44
N CYS A 219 6.50 9.28 -4.15
CA CYS A 219 7.30 8.21 -4.76
C CYS A 219 6.83 6.82 -4.33
N LEU A 220 6.53 6.61 -3.04
CA LEU A 220 5.98 5.35 -2.55
C LEU A 220 4.63 5.02 -3.21
N TRP A 221 3.78 6.03 -3.38
CA TRP A 221 2.51 5.88 -4.08
C TRP A 221 2.72 5.56 -5.57
N ALA A 222 3.63 6.29 -6.22
CA ALA A 222 3.94 6.08 -7.63
C ALA A 222 4.50 4.68 -7.90
N ASP A 223 5.31 4.14 -6.99
CA ASP A 223 5.84 2.78 -7.10
C ASP A 223 4.73 1.73 -6.91
N ASP A 224 3.93 1.86 -5.85
CA ASP A 224 2.81 0.95 -5.57
C ASP A 224 1.77 0.92 -6.71
N GLU A 225 1.58 2.05 -7.40
CA GLU A 225 0.66 2.20 -8.54
C GLU A 225 1.32 1.97 -9.91
N SER A 226 2.62 1.62 -9.94
CA SER A 226 3.41 1.38 -11.17
C SER A 226 3.50 2.58 -12.12
N VAL A 227 3.49 3.81 -11.57
CA VAL A 227 3.60 5.05 -12.36
C VAL A 227 4.93 5.81 -12.11
N MET A 228 5.88 5.21 -11.41
CA MET A 228 7.17 5.84 -11.09
C MET A 228 7.93 6.35 -12.33
N PRO A 229 7.97 5.62 -13.49
CA PRO A 229 8.59 6.14 -14.71
C PRO A 229 7.95 7.44 -15.21
N MET A 230 6.63 7.60 -15.01
CA MET A 230 5.90 8.82 -15.38
C MET A 230 6.28 9.98 -14.46
N ILE A 231 6.44 9.74 -13.15
CA ILE A 231 6.90 10.77 -12.21
C ILE A 231 8.32 11.23 -12.57
N THR A 232 9.22 10.30 -12.87
CA THR A 232 10.58 10.63 -13.33
C THR A 232 10.55 11.48 -14.60
N LYS A 233 9.74 11.12 -15.58
CA LYS A 233 9.56 11.91 -16.81
C LYS A 233 9.01 13.31 -16.51
N ALA A 234 7.99 13.41 -15.66
CA ALA A 234 7.38 14.69 -15.29
C ALA A 234 8.37 15.63 -14.60
N THR A 235 9.16 15.14 -13.65
CA THR A 235 10.17 15.96 -12.95
C THR A 235 11.24 16.47 -13.91
N GLN A 236 11.66 15.67 -14.89
CA GLN A 236 12.59 16.11 -15.94
C GLN A 236 11.97 17.19 -16.83
N LEU A 237 10.72 17.01 -17.30
CA LEU A 237 10.02 17.98 -18.15
C LEU A 237 9.77 19.31 -17.45
N LEU A 238 9.51 19.28 -16.14
CA LEU A 238 9.22 20.46 -15.31
C LEU A 238 10.48 21.07 -14.67
N ALA A 239 11.67 20.51 -14.94
CA ALA A 239 12.93 20.90 -14.32
C ALA A 239 12.89 20.94 -12.79
N ILE A 240 12.21 19.95 -12.17
CA ILE A 240 12.09 19.84 -10.72
C ILE A 240 13.22 18.95 -10.19
N ASP A 241 14.02 19.48 -9.25
CA ASP A 241 15.01 18.69 -8.52
C ASP A 241 14.33 17.91 -7.39
N ALA A 242 13.86 16.72 -7.73
CA ALA A 242 13.14 15.84 -6.82
C ALA A 242 14.07 14.74 -6.29
N PRO A 243 14.03 14.41 -4.97
CA PRO A 243 14.90 13.39 -4.36
C PRO A 243 14.42 11.96 -4.68
N LEU A 244 14.28 11.63 -5.97
CA LEU A 244 13.73 10.36 -6.43
C LEU A 244 14.61 9.16 -6.08
N GLN A 245 15.94 9.35 -6.09
CA GLN A 245 16.91 8.26 -5.82
C GLN A 245 17.01 7.88 -4.34
N GLU A 246 16.62 8.77 -3.42
CA GLU A 246 16.63 8.51 -1.98
C GLU A 246 15.43 7.67 -1.52
N ASN A 247 14.45 7.51 -2.37
CA ASN A 247 13.20 6.81 -2.06
C ASN A 247 13.25 5.37 -2.59
N THR A 248 14.10 4.53 -1.98
CA THR A 248 14.03 3.09 -2.23
C THR A 248 12.69 2.59 -1.73
N PRO A 249 11.84 2.01 -2.58
CA PRO A 249 10.55 1.51 -2.18
C PRO A 249 10.71 0.42 -1.12
N SER A 250 9.98 0.54 -0.04
CA SER A 250 9.96 -0.47 1.03
C SER A 250 8.54 -0.83 1.44
N VAL A 251 7.55 -0.48 0.60
CA VAL A 251 6.15 -0.80 0.86
C VAL A 251 5.86 -2.28 0.64
N ILE A 252 4.93 -2.78 1.40
CA ILE A 252 4.26 -4.05 1.12
C ILE A 252 3.16 -3.71 0.13
N SER A 253 3.31 -4.14 -1.12
CA SER A 253 2.35 -3.82 -2.17
C SER A 253 0.92 -4.19 -1.76
N ARG A 254 -0.03 -3.31 -2.05
CA ARG A 254 -1.46 -3.61 -1.87
C ARG A 254 -2.00 -4.57 -2.93
N PHE A 255 -1.27 -4.75 -4.04
CA PHE A 255 -1.66 -5.68 -5.08
C PHE A 255 -1.15 -7.09 -4.76
N PRO A 256 -1.99 -8.12 -4.83
CA PRO A 256 -1.61 -9.49 -4.46
C PRO A 256 -0.62 -10.14 -5.45
N ASN A 257 -0.54 -9.62 -6.66
CA ASN A 257 0.34 -10.07 -7.73
C ASN A 257 1.49 -9.06 -7.94
N GLU A 258 2.44 -9.41 -8.80
CA GLU A 258 3.47 -8.47 -9.25
C GLU A 258 2.83 -7.16 -9.73
N HIS A 259 3.50 -6.03 -9.46
CA HIS A 259 3.09 -4.73 -9.97
C HIS A 259 2.80 -4.81 -11.47
N PRO A 260 1.70 -4.22 -11.95
CA PRO A 260 1.43 -4.18 -13.38
C PRO A 260 2.61 -3.52 -14.08
N LYS A 261 3.22 -4.25 -15.02
CA LYS A 261 4.34 -3.71 -15.81
C LYS A 261 3.80 -2.59 -16.70
N PRO A 262 4.50 -1.45 -16.79
CA PRO A 262 4.16 -0.42 -17.75
C PRO A 262 4.09 -1.04 -19.14
N GLN A 263 2.95 -0.93 -19.79
CA GLN A 263 2.75 -1.33 -21.18
C GLN A 263 2.62 -0.06 -22.00
N ASP A 264 2.95 -0.14 -23.28
CA ASP A 264 2.59 0.93 -24.20
C ASP A 264 1.04 0.92 -24.34
N PRO A 265 0.34 1.97 -23.86
CA PRO A 265 -1.13 1.98 -23.91
C PRO A 265 -1.66 2.02 -25.35
N LEU A 266 -0.80 2.37 -26.31
CA LEU A 266 -1.12 2.39 -27.73
C LEU A 266 -0.73 1.09 -28.45
N ALA A 267 -0.08 0.14 -27.77
CA ALA A 267 0.14 -1.20 -28.28
C ALA A 267 -1.16 -2.01 -28.31
N ASP A 268 -1.14 -3.16 -28.97
CA ASP A 268 -2.31 -4.04 -29.02
C ASP A 268 -2.75 -4.45 -27.62
N SER A 269 -3.99 -4.10 -27.29
CA SER A 269 -4.61 -4.38 -26.00
C SER A 269 -5.48 -5.62 -26.11
N GLU A 270 -5.13 -6.66 -25.35
CA GLU A 270 -5.95 -7.87 -25.23
C GLU A 270 -6.86 -7.81 -24.00
N LEU A 271 -7.98 -8.54 -24.04
CA LEU A 271 -8.90 -8.72 -22.93
C LEU A 271 -8.29 -9.70 -21.92
N THR A 272 -7.34 -9.24 -21.10
CA THR A 272 -6.55 -10.10 -20.23
C THR A 272 -7.27 -10.51 -18.94
N ASN A 273 -8.18 -9.69 -18.45
CA ASN A 273 -8.75 -9.80 -17.11
C ASN A 273 -10.19 -10.34 -17.04
N ALA A 274 -10.73 -10.84 -18.15
CA ALA A 274 -12.07 -11.42 -18.23
C ALA A 274 -12.04 -12.96 -18.17
N SER A 275 -13.20 -13.59 -17.91
CA SER A 275 -13.36 -15.04 -18.05
C SER A 275 -13.26 -15.43 -19.54
N ASP A 276 -12.85 -16.69 -19.82
CA ASP A 276 -12.65 -17.13 -21.19
C ASP A 276 -13.91 -16.99 -22.05
N SER A 277 -15.08 -17.36 -21.51
CA SER A 277 -16.36 -17.18 -22.21
C SER A 277 -16.74 -15.71 -22.49
N ALA A 278 -16.32 -14.79 -21.61
CA ALA A 278 -16.50 -13.37 -21.82
C ALA A 278 -15.52 -12.83 -22.87
N LYS A 279 -14.28 -13.33 -22.90
CA LYS A 279 -13.28 -12.97 -23.91
C LYS A 279 -13.73 -13.36 -25.30
N GLU A 280 -14.19 -14.60 -25.50
CA GLU A 280 -14.70 -15.07 -26.78
C GLU A 280 -15.85 -14.18 -27.30
N LYS A 281 -16.84 -13.94 -26.46
CA LYS A 281 -17.98 -13.07 -26.81
C LYS A 281 -17.56 -11.63 -27.14
N TRP A 282 -16.59 -11.10 -26.43
CA TRP A 282 -16.12 -9.73 -26.66
C TRP A 282 -15.26 -9.65 -27.92
N GLN A 283 -14.43 -10.66 -28.19
CA GLN A 283 -13.65 -10.76 -29.40
C GLN A 283 -14.54 -10.82 -30.63
N GLU A 284 -15.60 -11.64 -30.61
CA GLU A 284 -16.59 -11.72 -31.69
C GLU A 284 -17.27 -10.37 -32.00
N ILE A 285 -17.63 -9.61 -30.93
CA ILE A 285 -18.28 -8.28 -31.11
C ILE A 285 -17.28 -7.24 -31.63
N LEU A 286 -16.01 -7.31 -31.24
CA LEU A 286 -14.99 -6.31 -31.56
C LEU A 286 -14.23 -6.63 -32.86
N GLN A 287 -14.42 -7.81 -33.44
CA GLN A 287 -13.65 -8.29 -34.60
C GLN A 287 -13.70 -7.35 -35.79
N ASP A 288 -14.87 -6.78 -36.08
CA ASP A 288 -15.11 -5.91 -37.22
C ASP A 288 -14.90 -4.42 -36.94
N GLU A 289 -14.53 -4.05 -35.70
CA GLU A 289 -14.37 -2.66 -35.33
C GLU A 289 -12.96 -2.13 -35.66
N ALA A 290 -12.85 -0.82 -35.89
CA ALA A 290 -11.58 -0.16 -36.13
C ALA A 290 -10.62 -0.38 -34.98
N GLU A 291 -9.30 -0.54 -35.25
CA GLU A 291 -8.28 -0.86 -34.30
C GLU A 291 -8.25 0.12 -33.10
N SER A 292 -8.31 1.43 -33.36
CA SER A 292 -8.33 2.47 -32.33
C SER A 292 -9.53 2.33 -31.39
N LEU A 293 -10.73 2.10 -31.97
CA LEU A 293 -11.96 1.91 -31.20
C LEU A 293 -11.89 0.64 -30.36
N ARG A 294 -11.40 -0.45 -30.94
CA ARG A 294 -11.20 -1.72 -30.27
C ARG A 294 -10.26 -1.56 -29.06
N LYS A 295 -9.13 -0.86 -29.22
CA LYS A 295 -8.19 -0.57 -28.13
C LYS A 295 -8.86 0.20 -26.98
N VAL A 296 -9.57 1.29 -27.28
CA VAL A 296 -10.25 2.10 -26.25
C VAL A 296 -11.30 1.28 -25.51
N VAL A 297 -12.14 0.51 -26.21
CA VAL A 297 -13.15 -0.35 -25.61
C VAL A 297 -12.49 -1.41 -24.71
N THR A 298 -11.45 -2.08 -25.22
CA THR A 298 -10.73 -3.12 -24.47
C THR A 298 -10.13 -2.59 -23.17
N LEU A 299 -9.47 -1.42 -23.20
CA LEU A 299 -8.93 -0.78 -22.01
C LEU A 299 -10.02 -0.42 -20.99
N ILE A 300 -11.18 0.09 -21.44
CA ILE A 300 -12.32 0.38 -20.56
C ILE A 300 -12.87 -0.91 -19.91
N LEU A 301 -12.99 -2.00 -20.68
CA LEU A 301 -13.48 -3.28 -20.17
C LEU A 301 -12.51 -3.94 -19.21
N ASN A 302 -11.22 -3.90 -19.49
CA ASN A 302 -10.17 -4.37 -18.58
C ASN A 302 -10.20 -3.58 -17.27
N ALA A 303 -10.23 -2.25 -17.35
CA ALA A 303 -10.30 -1.39 -16.17
C ALA A 303 -11.58 -1.62 -15.35
N HIS A 304 -12.72 -1.89 -16.02
CA HIS A 304 -13.98 -2.24 -15.36
C HIS A 304 -13.83 -3.54 -14.55
N THR A 305 -13.24 -4.57 -15.15
CA THR A 305 -13.00 -5.85 -14.47
C THR A 305 -12.05 -5.71 -13.28
N LEU A 306 -10.93 -4.98 -13.47
CA LEU A 306 -9.96 -4.69 -12.41
C LEU A 306 -10.57 -3.89 -11.25
N SER A 307 -11.46 -2.94 -11.56
CA SER A 307 -12.19 -2.18 -10.53
C SER A 307 -13.04 -3.08 -9.63
N HIS A 308 -13.72 -4.09 -10.19
CA HIS A 308 -14.47 -5.08 -9.40
C HIS A 308 -13.59 -5.95 -8.52
N ARG A 309 -12.37 -6.24 -8.96
CA ARG A 309 -11.38 -7.01 -8.20
C ARG A 309 -10.59 -6.16 -7.20
N LYS A 310 -10.74 -4.83 -7.21
CA LYS A 310 -9.94 -3.87 -6.46
C LYS A 310 -8.45 -3.89 -6.85
N GLU A 311 -8.17 -4.21 -8.09
CA GLU A 311 -6.84 -4.30 -8.69
C GLU A 311 -6.58 -3.15 -9.70
N LEU A 312 -7.51 -2.22 -9.86
CA LEU A 312 -7.36 -1.06 -10.72
C LEU A 312 -6.33 -0.09 -10.13
N SER A 313 -5.27 0.20 -10.89
CA SER A 313 -4.19 1.13 -10.50
C SER A 313 -4.21 2.42 -11.31
N LEU A 314 -3.42 3.43 -10.86
CA LEU A 314 -3.21 4.67 -11.60
C LEU A 314 -2.61 4.42 -12.98
N HIS A 315 -1.74 3.42 -13.12
CA HIS A 315 -1.17 3.03 -14.41
C HIS A 315 -2.26 2.76 -15.44
N HIS A 316 -3.24 1.90 -15.13
CA HIS A 316 -4.36 1.60 -16.03
C HIS A 316 -5.20 2.84 -16.39
N LEU A 317 -5.33 3.79 -15.45
CA LEU A 317 -6.07 5.03 -15.70
C LEU A 317 -5.27 6.01 -16.57
N CYS A 318 -3.93 6.00 -16.47
CA CYS A 318 -3.06 6.75 -17.38
C CYS A 318 -3.11 6.19 -18.80
N ASP A 319 -3.15 4.86 -18.96
CA ASP A 319 -3.32 4.20 -20.25
C ASP A 319 -4.65 4.58 -20.89
N LEU A 320 -5.73 4.56 -20.11
CA LEU A 320 -7.04 5.01 -20.56
C LEU A 320 -7.06 6.49 -20.96
N TYR A 321 -6.42 7.36 -20.18
CA TYR A 321 -6.28 8.77 -20.53
C TYR A 321 -5.59 8.92 -21.90
N THR A 322 -4.44 8.25 -22.06
CA THR A 322 -3.65 8.29 -23.29
C THR A 322 -4.48 7.81 -24.50
N ALA A 323 -5.17 6.68 -24.37
CA ALA A 323 -5.97 6.12 -25.44
C ALA A 323 -7.17 7.02 -25.79
N ILE A 324 -7.88 7.54 -24.80
CA ILE A 324 -9.04 8.43 -24.99
C ILE A 324 -8.62 9.73 -25.67
N LYS A 325 -7.45 10.28 -25.33
CA LYS A 325 -7.01 11.58 -25.83
C LYS A 325 -6.32 11.53 -27.18
N PHE A 326 -5.55 10.50 -27.47
CA PHE A 326 -4.63 10.48 -28.61
C PHE A 326 -5.01 9.50 -29.71
N LEU A 327 -5.92 8.54 -29.47
CA LEU A 327 -6.44 7.69 -30.53
C LEU A 327 -7.62 8.37 -31.24
N ASP A 328 -7.68 8.18 -32.56
CA ASP A 328 -8.81 8.64 -33.39
C ASP A 328 -9.84 7.52 -33.50
N TYR A 329 -11.06 7.75 -33.02
CA TYR A 329 -12.16 6.78 -33.01
C TYR A 329 -13.52 7.49 -33.01
N ASP A 330 -14.54 6.80 -33.47
CA ASP A 330 -15.92 7.29 -33.47
C ASP A 330 -16.54 7.19 -32.06
N GLU A 331 -16.88 8.34 -31.48
CA GLU A 331 -17.45 8.40 -30.12
C GLU A 331 -18.85 7.78 -30.02
N ASP A 332 -19.66 7.83 -31.09
CA ASP A 332 -21.01 7.27 -31.06
C ASP A 332 -20.96 5.75 -31.17
N GLN A 333 -20.02 5.20 -31.94
CA GLN A 333 -19.73 3.78 -31.95
C GLN A 333 -19.22 3.32 -30.58
N LEU A 334 -18.31 4.08 -29.94
CA LEU A 334 -17.85 3.80 -28.57
C LEU A 334 -19.02 3.73 -27.59
N LYS A 335 -19.94 4.69 -27.63
CA LYS A 335 -21.14 4.72 -26.77
C LYS A 335 -22.03 3.49 -27.00
N ALA A 336 -22.22 3.12 -28.25
CA ALA A 336 -23.02 1.95 -28.65
C ALA A 336 -22.39 0.64 -28.11
N LEU A 337 -21.07 0.45 -28.28
CA LEU A 337 -20.36 -0.73 -27.81
C LEU A 337 -20.36 -0.82 -26.27
N LEU A 338 -20.08 0.27 -25.57
CA LEU A 338 -20.14 0.29 -24.11
C LEU A 338 -21.54 -0.02 -23.56
N SER A 339 -22.59 0.36 -24.29
CA SER A 339 -23.97 -0.03 -23.97
C SER A 339 -24.19 -1.54 -24.13
N ARG A 340 -23.70 -2.14 -25.23
CA ARG A 340 -23.77 -3.61 -25.45
C ARG A 340 -23.06 -4.40 -24.38
N PHE A 341 -21.95 -3.88 -23.87
CA PHE A 341 -21.17 -4.50 -22.79
C PHE A 341 -21.63 -4.12 -21.36
N SER A 342 -22.70 -3.34 -21.23
CA SER A 342 -23.20 -2.82 -19.94
C SER A 342 -22.13 -2.01 -19.17
N ALA A 343 -21.15 -1.44 -19.87
CA ALA A 343 -20.01 -0.71 -19.30
C ALA A 343 -20.16 0.82 -19.35
N THR A 344 -21.26 1.37 -19.91
CA THR A 344 -21.49 2.82 -20.05
C THR A 344 -21.41 3.54 -18.70
N GLY A 345 -21.96 2.94 -17.64
CA GLY A 345 -21.95 3.52 -16.29
C GLY A 345 -20.54 3.63 -15.71
N PHE A 346 -19.69 2.65 -15.99
CA PHE A 346 -18.27 2.66 -15.60
C PHE A 346 -17.53 3.68 -16.46
N GLY A 347 -17.65 3.66 -17.78
CA GLY A 347 -17.00 4.63 -18.68
C GLY A 347 -17.28 6.09 -18.29
N ARG A 348 -18.53 6.44 -17.96
CA ARG A 348 -18.89 7.79 -17.48
C ARG A 348 -18.24 8.16 -16.15
N ARG A 349 -18.04 7.19 -15.24
CA ARG A 349 -17.29 7.43 -13.99
C ARG A 349 -15.80 7.63 -14.29
N THR A 350 -15.24 6.79 -15.15
CA THR A 350 -13.83 6.86 -15.53
C THR A 350 -13.49 8.19 -16.18
N VAL A 351 -14.23 8.62 -17.18
CA VAL A 351 -14.03 9.92 -17.84
C VAL A 351 -14.14 11.08 -16.84
N GLY A 352 -15.14 11.05 -15.95
CA GLY A 352 -15.27 12.06 -14.90
C GLY A 352 -14.10 12.06 -13.90
N TRP A 353 -13.55 10.89 -13.57
CA TRP A 353 -12.38 10.76 -12.72
C TRP A 353 -11.11 11.30 -13.41
N LEU A 354 -10.90 10.93 -14.68
CA LEU A 354 -9.79 11.43 -15.49
C LEU A 354 -9.82 12.96 -15.61
N GLY A 355 -11.01 13.56 -15.83
CA GLY A 355 -11.16 15.01 -15.85
C GLY A 355 -10.81 15.66 -14.52
N LYS A 356 -11.27 15.09 -13.41
CA LYS A 356 -11.05 15.66 -12.08
C LYS A 356 -9.62 15.47 -11.56
N LYS A 357 -9.00 14.33 -11.84
CA LYS A 357 -7.73 13.91 -11.24
C LYS A 357 -6.53 14.04 -12.16
N LEU A 358 -6.71 13.82 -13.44
CA LEU A 358 -5.66 13.91 -14.45
C LEU A 358 -5.89 15.05 -15.47
N LEU A 359 -6.81 15.97 -15.19
CA LEU A 359 -7.07 17.17 -16.00
C LEU A 359 -7.47 16.88 -17.45
N LEU A 360 -8.13 15.74 -17.74
CA LEU A 360 -8.69 15.49 -19.07
C LEU A 360 -9.73 16.56 -19.37
N THR A 361 -9.51 17.33 -20.45
CA THR A 361 -10.40 18.42 -20.83
C THR A 361 -11.70 17.93 -21.47
N GLU A 362 -12.79 18.70 -21.33
CA GLU A 362 -14.13 18.31 -21.80
C GLU A 362 -14.16 17.97 -23.30
N GLY A 363 -13.32 18.63 -24.12
CA GLY A 363 -13.23 18.38 -25.56
C GLY A 363 -12.71 16.99 -25.94
N PHE A 364 -12.10 16.26 -25.01
CA PHE A 364 -11.64 14.87 -25.19
C PHE A 364 -12.48 13.85 -24.43
N MET A 365 -13.62 14.25 -23.86
CA MET A 365 -14.50 13.35 -23.12
C MET A 365 -15.56 12.72 -24.00
N PRO A 366 -15.40 11.45 -24.46
CA PRO A 366 -16.36 10.81 -25.36
C PRO A 366 -17.71 10.52 -24.69
N LEU A 367 -17.78 10.60 -23.37
CA LEU A 367 -18.97 10.32 -22.56
C LEU A 367 -19.25 11.48 -21.62
N LYS A 368 -20.52 11.82 -21.41
CA LYS A 368 -20.90 12.79 -20.39
C LYS A 368 -20.44 12.34 -19.00
N PRO A 369 -19.52 13.07 -18.32
CA PRO A 369 -18.93 12.64 -17.07
C PRO A 369 -19.96 12.56 -15.93
N LYS A 370 -19.73 11.68 -14.95
CA LYS A 370 -20.51 11.64 -13.73
C LYS A 370 -19.94 12.64 -12.70
N ARG A 371 -20.80 13.43 -12.03
CA ARG A 371 -20.39 14.53 -11.14
C ARG A 371 -19.51 14.11 -9.97
N ASN A 372 -19.72 12.94 -9.36
CA ASN A 372 -18.90 12.41 -8.24
C ASN A 372 -18.40 11.00 -8.60
N PRO A 373 -17.36 10.89 -9.42
CA PRO A 373 -16.84 9.61 -9.84
C PRO A 373 -16.04 8.96 -8.73
N LYS A 374 -16.49 7.81 -8.22
CA LYS A 374 -15.69 6.89 -7.39
C LYS A 374 -15.34 5.69 -8.27
N ILE A 375 -14.05 5.43 -8.47
CA ILE A 375 -13.55 4.34 -9.33
C ILE A 375 -12.61 3.43 -8.54
N MET A 376 -11.81 4.04 -7.66
CA MET A 376 -10.85 3.36 -6.79
C MET A 376 -11.31 3.39 -5.35
#